data_a7730529d70eb393937a0e1692569c8b
#
_entry.id   a7730529d70eb393937a0e1692569c8b
#
_cell.length_a   1.000
_cell.length_b   1.000
_cell.length_c   1.000
_cell.angle_alpha   90.00
_cell.angle_beta   90.00
_cell.angle_gamma   90.00
#
_symmetry.space_group_name_H-M   'P 1'
#
loop_
_entity.id
_entity.type
_entity.pdbx_description
1 polymer ?
#
loop_
_entity_poly.entity_id
_entity_poly.type
_entity_poly.pdbx_seq_one_letter_code
_entity_poly.pdbx_strand_id
1 'polypeptide(L)' 'MSIYTAEELLEAKRSIASTLSKCEKAALKLTPGKSQHTLTIRRIRAFEISLNLIDQALKDTEPETTSHS' A
#
# COMPACT_ATOMS: atom_id res chain seq x y z
N MET A 1 13.12 -5.14 -13.30
CA MET A 1 13.31 -3.68 -13.29
C MET A 1 11.97 -2.99 -13.35
N SER A 2 11.79 -1.98 -12.53
CA SER A 2 10.54 -1.26 -12.48
C SER A 2 10.48 -0.18 -13.55
N ILE A 3 9.29 0.03 -14.14
CA ILE A 3 9.10 1.11 -15.09
C ILE A 3 8.81 2.43 -14.39
N TYR A 4 8.71 2.40 -13.08
CA TYR A 4 8.43 3.60 -12.30
C TYR A 4 9.69 4.04 -11.59
N THR A 5 9.81 5.36 -11.40
CA THR A 5 10.94 5.87 -10.64
C THR A 5 10.71 5.65 -9.16
N ALA A 6 11.81 5.73 -8.38
CA ALA A 6 11.69 5.62 -6.93
C ALA A 6 10.79 6.72 -6.36
N GLU A 7 10.88 7.92 -6.93
CA GLU A 7 10.03 9.02 -6.48
C GLU A 7 8.56 8.73 -6.70
N GLU A 8 8.24 8.17 -7.88
CA GLU A 8 6.85 7.83 -8.16
C GLU A 8 6.35 6.76 -7.22
N LEU A 9 7.20 5.77 -6.93
CA LEU A 9 6.81 4.69 -6.04
C LEU A 9 6.62 5.18 -4.61
N LEU A 10 7.49 6.09 -4.15
CA LEU A 10 7.35 6.64 -2.81
C LEU A 10 6.09 7.47 -2.68
N GLU A 11 5.76 8.24 -3.71
CA GLU A 11 4.54 9.02 -3.69
C GLU A 11 3.31 8.13 -3.68
N ALA A 12 3.32 7.07 -4.48
CA ALA A 12 2.22 6.12 -4.49
C ALA A 12 2.08 5.44 -3.13
N LYS A 13 3.22 5.08 -2.53
CA LYS A 13 3.20 4.44 -1.21
C LYS A 13 2.56 5.36 -0.18
N ARG A 14 2.94 6.63 -0.18
CA ARG A 14 2.40 7.59 0.76
C ARG A 14 0.90 7.74 0.60
N SER A 15 0.46 7.86 -0.64
CA SER A 15 -0.95 8.03 -0.95
C SER A 15 -1.77 6.82 -0.53
N ILE A 16 -1.28 5.63 -0.86
CA ILE A 16 -1.99 4.40 -0.52
C ILE A 16 -2.02 4.19 0.98
N ALA A 17 -0.91 4.45 1.66
CA ALA A 17 -0.86 4.29 3.12
C ALA A 17 -1.85 5.21 3.81
N SER A 18 -1.98 6.44 3.32
CA SER A 18 -2.95 7.37 3.87
C SER A 18 -4.37 6.87 3.67
N THR A 19 -4.67 6.37 2.48
CA THR A 19 -6.00 5.85 2.19
C THR A 19 -6.29 4.59 3.00
N LEU A 20 -5.28 3.73 3.15
CA LEU A 20 -5.43 2.53 3.97
C LEU A 20 -5.80 2.90 5.40
N SER A 21 -5.12 3.87 5.97
CA SER A 21 -5.40 4.31 7.33
C SER A 21 -6.85 4.77 7.46
N LYS A 22 -7.33 5.53 6.47
CA LYS A 22 -8.72 6.00 6.49
C LYS A 22 -9.69 4.83 6.39
N CYS A 23 -9.38 3.85 5.56
CA CYS A 23 -10.24 2.68 5.43
C CYS A 23 -10.29 1.87 6.71
N GLU A 24 -9.14 1.74 7.39
CA GLU A 24 -9.10 1.01 8.65
C GLU A 24 -9.98 1.68 9.70
N LYS A 25 -9.91 3.00 9.77
CA LYS A 25 -10.75 3.73 10.71
C LYS A 25 -12.21 3.62 10.36
N ALA A 26 -12.53 3.68 9.06
CA ALA A 26 -13.91 3.55 8.62
C ALA A 26 -14.46 2.15 8.95
N ALA A 27 -13.63 1.12 8.81
CA ALA A 27 -14.08 -0.24 9.07
C ALA A 27 -14.53 -0.41 10.51
N LEU A 28 -13.89 0.31 11.43
CA LEU A 28 -14.26 0.21 12.84
C LEU A 28 -15.67 0.70 13.12
N LYS A 29 -16.19 1.56 12.24
CA LYS A 29 -17.52 2.13 12.41
C LYS A 29 -18.59 1.36 11.64
N LEU A 30 -18.19 0.38 10.84
CA LEU A 30 -19.14 -0.36 10.04
C LEU A 30 -19.52 -1.65 10.75
N THR A 31 -20.73 -2.12 10.45
CA THR A 31 -21.25 -3.34 11.07
C THR A 31 -20.71 -4.56 10.33
N PRO A 32 -20.02 -5.46 11.02
CA PRO A 32 -19.54 -6.70 10.38
C PRO A 32 -20.69 -7.46 9.77
N GLY A 33 -20.47 -8.05 8.61
CA GLY A 33 -21.49 -8.79 7.90
C GLY A 33 -22.29 -7.98 6.93
N LYS A 34 -22.18 -6.66 6.95
CA LYS A 34 -22.85 -5.83 5.98
C LYS A 34 -21.98 -5.62 4.76
N SER A 35 -22.62 -5.30 3.63
CA SER A 35 -21.91 -5.11 2.37
C SER A 35 -20.81 -4.06 2.48
N GLN A 36 -21.11 -2.96 3.15
CA GLN A 36 -20.14 -1.88 3.27
C GLN A 36 -18.88 -2.35 4.01
N HIS A 37 -19.08 -3.10 5.07
CA HIS A 37 -17.95 -3.62 5.82
C HIS A 37 -17.11 -4.57 4.96
N THR A 38 -17.76 -5.47 4.25
CA THR A 38 -17.08 -6.42 3.39
C THR A 38 -16.26 -5.71 2.33
N LEU A 39 -16.84 -4.70 1.68
CA LEU A 39 -16.13 -3.94 0.65
C LEU A 39 -14.92 -3.23 1.23
N THR A 40 -15.08 -2.65 2.42
CA THR A 40 -13.99 -1.92 3.05
C THR A 40 -12.85 -2.87 3.41
N ILE A 41 -13.16 -4.04 3.93
CA ILE A 41 -12.15 -5.04 4.27
C ILE A 41 -11.40 -5.48 3.01
N ARG A 42 -12.11 -5.66 1.91
CA ARG A 42 -11.46 -6.03 0.65
C ARG A 42 -10.52 -4.95 0.16
N ARG A 43 -10.90 -3.69 0.31
CA ARG A 43 -10.04 -2.58 -0.07
C ARG A 43 -8.79 -2.51 0.80
N ILE A 44 -8.97 -2.72 2.09
CA ILE A 44 -7.84 -2.75 3.02
C ILE A 44 -6.83 -3.81 2.58
N ARG A 45 -7.32 -4.99 2.24
CA ARG A 45 -6.45 -6.06 1.81
C ARG A 45 -5.72 -5.70 0.52
N ALA A 46 -6.44 -5.11 -0.42
CA ALA A 46 -5.83 -4.70 -1.69
C ALA A 46 -4.74 -3.66 -1.47
N PHE A 47 -4.98 -2.72 -0.57
CA PHE A 47 -3.97 -1.70 -0.27
C PHE A 47 -2.74 -2.31 0.41
N GLU A 48 -2.95 -3.27 1.31
CA GLU A 48 -1.83 -3.95 1.95
C GLU A 48 -0.95 -4.66 0.94
N ILE A 49 -1.60 -5.36 0.01
CA ILE A 49 -0.87 -6.05 -1.04
C ILE A 49 -0.13 -5.04 -1.92
N SER A 50 -0.80 -3.95 -2.28
CA SER A 50 -0.19 -2.91 -3.09
C SER A 50 1.05 -2.33 -2.42
N LEU A 51 0.97 -2.08 -1.12
CA LEU A 51 2.11 -1.52 -0.40
C LEU A 51 3.29 -2.49 -0.41
N ASN A 52 3.01 -3.77 -0.25
CA ASN A 52 4.06 -4.77 -0.31
C ASN A 52 4.72 -4.80 -1.68
N LEU A 53 3.92 -4.73 -2.73
CA LEU A 53 4.46 -4.74 -4.09
C LEU A 53 5.27 -3.48 -4.37
N ILE A 54 4.82 -2.34 -3.86
CA ILE A 54 5.56 -1.09 -4.02
C ILE A 54 6.89 -1.17 -3.29
N ASP A 55 6.90 -1.72 -2.08
CA ASP A 55 8.16 -1.89 -1.35
C ASP A 55 9.13 -2.78 -2.10
N GLN A 56 8.62 -3.84 -2.72
CA GLN A 56 9.47 -4.70 -3.53
C GLN A 56 10.04 -3.95 -4.72
N ALA A 57 9.19 -3.17 -5.38
CA ALA A 57 9.64 -2.38 -6.52
C ALA A 57 10.68 -1.35 -6.10
N LEU A 58 10.51 -0.77 -4.93
CA LEU A 58 11.48 0.19 -4.41
C LEU A 58 12.83 -0.45 -4.18
N LYS A 59 12.85 -1.67 -3.67
CA LYS A 59 14.10 -2.39 -3.50
C LYS A 59 14.80 -2.62 -4.84
N ASP A 60 14.01 -2.89 -5.87
CA ASP A 60 14.57 -3.14 -7.18
C ASP A 60 15.15 -1.90 -7.82
N THR A 61 14.66 -0.72 -7.44
CA THR A 61 15.14 0.53 -8.02
C THR A 61 16.25 1.17 -7.21
N GLU A 62 16.54 0.66 -6.03
CA GLU A 62 17.58 1.25 -5.21
C GLU A 62 18.95 1.01 -5.79
N PRO A 63 19.86 1.98 -5.64
CA PRO A 63 21.23 1.77 -6.09
C PRO A 63 21.89 0.65 -5.32
N GLU A 64 22.80 -0.01 -5.97
CA GLU A 64 23.50 -1.10 -5.35
C GLU A 64 24.37 -0.67 -4.20
N THR A 65 24.62 0.59 -4.09
CA THR A 65 25.45 1.08 -3.02
C THR A 65 24.93 0.65 -1.67
N THR A 66 23.66 0.43 -1.60
CA THR A 66 23.09 0.05 -0.33
C THR A 66 23.45 -1.34 0.05
N SER A 67 23.89 -2.05 -0.89
CA SER A 67 24.15 -3.40 -0.57
C SER A 67 25.36 -3.52 0.25
N HIS A 68 25.83 -2.84 0.39
CA HIS A 68 26.81 -3.12 1.13
C HIS A 68 26.66 -3.22 2.28
N SER A 69 26.22 -3.13 2.05
CA SER A 69 26.25 -3.39 2.94
C SER A 69 26.33 -3.94 3.45
#